data_6b82bf1263d7f64ce3da970869f06dd5
#
_entry.id   6b82bf1263d7f64ce3da970869f06dd5
#
_cell.length_a   1.000
_cell.length_b   1.000
_cell.length_c   1.000
_cell.angle_alpha   90.00
_cell.angle_beta   90.00
_cell.angle_gamma   90.00
#
_symmetry.space_group_name_H-M   'P 1'
#
loop_
_entity.id
_entity.type
_entity.pdbx_description
1 polymer ?
#
loop_
_entity_poly.entity_id
_entity_poly.type
_entity_poly.pdbx_seq_one_letter_code
_entity_poly.pdbx_strand_id
1 'polypeptide(L)'
;MNDLINILHGELKKVHKETYYENATTKAVMPYLVYTIGDDKEPWGRKNIMLTIDIYGTSAHLAKIDELITKLENNFHRKRLNSAEFGAAISYLSSQKVPDSDPNIRRKEVRFILRTYFKQ
;
A
#
# COMPACT_ATOMS: atom_id res chain seq x y z
N MET A 1 7.56 13.10 6.04
CA MET A 1 6.40 12.27 5.71
C MET A 1 5.90 12.48 4.28
N ASN A 2 5.79 13.72 3.82
CA ASN A 2 5.32 13.99 2.44
C ASN A 2 6.21 13.36 1.37
N ASP A 3 7.53 13.39 1.57
CA ASP A 3 8.49 12.79 0.64
C ASP A 3 8.30 11.27 0.56
N LEU A 4 8.10 10.62 1.71
CA LEU A 4 7.82 9.18 1.78
C LEU A 4 6.53 8.84 1.03
N ILE A 5 5.46 9.62 1.24
CA ILE A 5 4.17 9.39 0.56
C ILE A 5 4.35 9.54 -0.95
N ASN A 6 5.05 10.57 -1.40
CA ASN A 6 5.28 10.81 -2.82
C ASN A 6 6.07 9.67 -3.47
N ILE A 7 7.10 9.17 -2.82
CA ILE A 7 7.90 8.06 -3.32
C ILE A 7 7.09 6.77 -3.35
N LEU A 8 6.36 6.48 -2.28
CA LEU A 8 5.47 5.32 -2.23
C LEU A 8 4.41 5.37 -3.33
N HIS A 9 3.80 6.53 -3.52
CA HIS A 9 2.78 6.70 -4.55
C HIS A 9 3.32 6.38 -5.94
N GLY A 10 4.51 6.90 -6.25
CA GLY A 10 5.17 6.61 -7.52
C GLY A 10 5.46 5.12 -7.70
N GLU A 11 5.95 4.45 -6.66
CA GLU A 11 6.24 3.02 -6.70
C GLU A 11 4.97 2.18 -6.84
N LEU A 12 3.90 2.54 -6.14
CA LEU A 12 2.62 1.84 -6.24
C LEU A 12 2.00 2.02 -7.63
N LYS A 13 2.09 3.20 -8.21
CA LYS A 13 1.60 3.47 -9.56
C LYS A 13 2.33 2.65 -10.64
N LYS A 14 3.57 2.27 -10.41
CA LYS A 14 4.29 1.37 -11.31
C LYS A 14 3.69 -0.04 -11.30
N VAL A 15 3.12 -0.45 -10.18
CA VAL A 15 2.45 -1.75 -10.05
C VAL A 15 1.06 -1.69 -10.70
N HIS A 16 0.31 -0.62 -10.42
CA HIS A 16 -1.05 -0.47 -10.93
C HIS A 16 -1.41 1.02 -11.03
N LYS A 17 -1.83 1.44 -12.23
CA LYS A 17 -2.11 2.86 -12.49
C LYS A 17 -3.28 3.42 -11.70
N GLU A 18 -4.30 2.59 -11.40
CA GLU A 18 -5.47 2.99 -10.60
C GLU A 18 -5.16 2.87 -9.12
N THR A 19 -4.30 3.76 -8.63
CA THR A 19 -3.83 3.80 -7.25
C THR A 19 -4.16 5.15 -6.64
N TYR A 20 -4.77 5.14 -5.46
CA TYR A 20 -5.27 6.33 -4.78
C TYR A 20 -4.81 6.34 -3.33
N TYR A 21 -4.54 7.54 -2.81
CA TYR A 21 -4.19 7.72 -1.40
C TYR A 21 -5.44 8.10 -0.62
N GLU A 22 -5.74 7.33 0.43
CA GLU A 22 -6.87 7.47 1.36
C GLU A 22 -8.25 7.26 0.73
N ASN A 23 -8.54 7.89 -0.39
CA ASN A 23 -9.85 7.77 -1.05
C ASN A 23 -9.70 7.68 -2.55
N ALA A 24 -10.45 6.77 -3.17
CA ALA A 24 -10.54 6.69 -4.62
C ALA A 24 -11.48 7.79 -5.12
N THR A 25 -11.23 8.26 -6.34
CA THR A 25 -12.13 9.21 -6.99
C THR A 25 -13.37 8.48 -7.50
N THR A 26 -14.44 9.24 -7.78
CA THR A 26 -15.67 8.67 -8.35
C THR A 26 -15.45 8.07 -9.74
N LYS A 27 -14.36 8.45 -10.40
CA LYS A 27 -13.99 7.96 -11.73
C LYS A 27 -13.04 6.75 -11.67
N ALA A 28 -12.72 6.25 -10.49
CA ALA A 28 -11.83 5.10 -10.35
C ALA A 28 -12.39 3.88 -11.05
N VAL A 29 -11.53 3.18 -11.80
CA VAL A 29 -11.89 1.98 -12.56
C VAL A 29 -11.40 0.75 -11.83
N MET A 30 -12.29 -0.20 -11.57
CA MET A 30 -11.95 -1.45 -10.90
C MET A 30 -11.15 -2.39 -11.82
N PRO A 31 -10.22 -3.17 -11.27
CA PRO A 31 -9.78 -3.13 -9.89
C PRO A 31 -8.92 -1.89 -9.61
N TYR A 32 -9.07 -1.29 -8.42
CA TYR A 32 -8.24 -0.17 -8.02
C TYR A 32 -7.69 -0.37 -6.62
N LEU A 33 -6.59 0.32 -6.33
CA LEU A 33 -5.93 0.28 -5.03
C LEU A 33 -6.18 1.57 -4.28
N VAL A 34 -6.46 1.43 -2.98
CA VAL A 34 -6.48 2.58 -2.07
C VAL A 34 -5.52 2.26 -0.94
N TYR A 35 -4.56 3.11 -0.71
CA TYR A 35 -3.61 2.90 0.38
C TYR A 35 -3.70 3.98 1.44
N THR A 36 -3.39 3.57 2.66
CA THR A 36 -3.33 4.46 3.82
C THR A 36 -2.04 4.19 4.57
N ILE A 37 -1.61 5.20 5.31
CA ILE A 37 -0.38 5.13 6.08
C ILE A 37 -0.69 5.50 7.52
N GLY A 38 -0.36 4.59 8.44
CA GLY A 38 -0.41 4.83 9.86
C GLY A 38 0.98 4.72 10.46
N ASP A 39 1.30 5.46 11.50
CA ASP A 39 2.61 5.38 12.10
C ASP A 39 2.57 5.19 13.61
N ASP A 40 3.60 4.50 14.11
CA ASP A 40 3.93 4.40 15.52
C ASP A 40 5.24 5.12 15.73
N LYS A 41 5.27 6.03 16.71
CA LYS A 41 6.50 6.74 17.06
C LYS A 41 7.34 5.88 17.98
N GLU A 42 8.60 5.68 17.58
CA GLU A 42 9.59 5.09 18.45
C GLU A 42 10.59 6.17 18.90
N PRO A 43 11.26 5.97 20.06
CA PRO A 43 12.35 6.85 20.47
C PRO A 43 13.43 6.90 19.38
N TRP A 44 14.21 7.98 19.37
CA TRP A 44 15.39 8.11 18.50
C TRP A 44 15.11 8.35 17.01
N GLY A 45 13.92 8.88 16.67
CA GLY A 45 13.59 9.25 15.30
C GLY A 45 13.23 8.08 14.40
N ARG A 46 13.10 6.89 14.94
CA ARG A 46 12.62 5.72 14.21
C ARG A 46 11.11 5.65 14.26
N LYS A 47 10.51 5.16 13.19
CA LYS A 47 9.08 4.93 13.13
C LYS A 47 8.79 3.61 12.44
N ASN A 48 7.83 2.87 12.97
CA ASN A 48 7.23 1.76 12.26
C ASN A 48 5.98 2.30 11.57
N ILE A 49 6.04 2.40 10.26
CA ILE A 49 4.94 2.91 9.46
C ILE A 49 4.20 1.74 8.86
N MET A 50 2.90 1.67 9.11
CA MET A 50 2.03 0.65 8.54
C MET A 50 1.48 1.15 7.21
N LEU A 51 1.78 0.43 6.13
CA LEU A 51 1.19 0.68 4.83
C LEU A 51 0.07 -0.35 4.63
N THR A 52 -1.14 0.13 4.50
CA THR A 52 -2.32 -0.71 4.25
C THR A 52 -2.82 -0.43 2.85
N ILE A 53 -2.91 -1.46 2.03
CA ILE A 53 -3.37 -1.34 0.65
C ILE A 53 -4.65 -2.15 0.50
N ASP A 54 -5.75 -1.48 0.20
CA ASP A 54 -7.02 -2.12 -0.09
C ASP A 54 -7.21 -2.21 -1.60
N ILE A 55 -7.54 -3.41 -2.07
CA ILE A 55 -7.78 -3.67 -3.48
C ILE A 55 -9.25 -3.95 -3.67
N TYR A 56 -9.91 -3.13 -4.49
CA TYR A 56 -11.35 -3.21 -4.74
C TYR A 56 -11.63 -3.71 -6.15
N GLY A 57 -12.58 -4.61 -6.26
CA GLY A 57 -13.05 -5.11 -7.54
C GLY A 57 -14.38 -5.82 -7.38
N THR A 58 -14.85 -6.47 -8.42
CA THR A 58 -16.03 -7.32 -8.41
C THR A 58 -15.60 -8.77 -8.50
N SER A 59 -16.57 -9.71 -8.49
CA SER A 59 -16.28 -11.13 -8.65
C SER A 59 -15.54 -11.43 -9.97
N ALA A 60 -15.73 -10.59 -11.00
CA ALA A 60 -15.03 -10.72 -12.28
C ALA A 60 -13.54 -10.38 -12.17
N HIS A 61 -13.12 -9.71 -11.11
CA HIS A 61 -11.74 -9.23 -10.93
C HIS A 61 -10.92 -10.06 -9.95
N LEU A 62 -11.43 -11.18 -9.44
CA LEU A 62 -10.73 -11.97 -8.41
C LEU A 62 -9.34 -12.42 -8.84
N ALA A 63 -9.20 -12.92 -10.06
CA ALA A 63 -7.89 -13.33 -10.58
C ALA A 63 -6.92 -12.15 -10.68
N LYS A 64 -7.42 -11.00 -11.12
CA LYS A 64 -6.61 -9.78 -11.23
C LYS A 64 -6.21 -9.24 -9.86
N ILE A 65 -7.10 -9.32 -8.89
CA ILE A 65 -6.81 -8.92 -7.51
C ILE A 65 -5.68 -9.78 -6.94
N ASP A 66 -5.75 -11.10 -7.12
CA ASP A 66 -4.70 -12.00 -6.65
C ASP A 66 -3.36 -11.75 -7.36
N GLU A 67 -3.40 -11.46 -8.64
CA GLU A 67 -2.22 -11.08 -9.40
C GLU A 67 -1.59 -9.79 -8.86
N LEU A 68 -2.42 -8.80 -8.53
CA LEU A 68 -1.96 -7.54 -7.95
C LEU A 68 -1.31 -7.74 -6.58
N ILE A 69 -1.89 -8.61 -5.74
CA ILE A 69 -1.30 -8.95 -4.44
C ILE A 69 0.09 -9.55 -4.63
N THR A 70 0.23 -10.49 -5.55
CA THR A 70 1.52 -11.13 -5.85
C THR A 70 2.53 -10.10 -6.35
N LYS A 71 2.12 -9.19 -7.22
CA LYS A 71 2.99 -8.12 -7.73
C LYS A 71 3.42 -7.18 -6.62
N LEU A 72 2.50 -6.80 -5.73
CA LEU A 72 2.81 -5.94 -4.59
C LEU A 72 3.83 -6.62 -3.68
N GLU A 73 3.60 -7.87 -3.33
CA GLU A 73 4.52 -8.62 -2.49
C GLU A 73 5.91 -8.72 -3.13
N ASN A 74 5.97 -9.11 -4.40
CA ASN A 74 7.25 -9.27 -5.10
C ASN A 74 8.01 -7.95 -5.26
N ASN A 75 7.29 -6.84 -5.45
CA ASN A 75 7.93 -5.54 -5.65
C ASN A 75 8.30 -4.82 -4.36
N PHE A 76 7.58 -5.07 -3.28
CA PHE A 76 7.76 -4.31 -2.04
C PHE A 76 8.42 -5.09 -0.91
N HIS A 77 8.28 -6.41 -0.85
CA HIS A 77 8.93 -7.17 0.22
C HIS A 77 10.45 -7.06 0.11
N ARG A 78 11.08 -6.64 1.19
CA ARG A 78 12.54 -6.39 1.29
C ARG A 78 13.05 -5.23 0.44
N LYS A 79 12.15 -4.42 -0.12
CA LYS A 79 12.54 -3.22 -0.83
C LYS A 79 13.01 -2.16 0.16
N ARG A 80 13.99 -1.38 -0.25
CA ARG A 80 14.47 -0.22 0.51
C ARG A 80 14.19 1.04 -0.27
N LEU A 81 13.71 2.05 0.45
CA LEU A 81 13.50 3.39 -0.09
C LEU A 81 14.45 4.33 0.61
N ASN A 82 15.12 5.17 -0.16
CA ASN A 82 16.05 6.16 0.38
C ASN A 82 15.84 7.49 -0.28
N SER A 83 15.95 8.55 0.51
CA SER A 83 15.98 9.92 0.02
C SER A 83 16.90 10.74 0.91
N ALA A 84 17.01 12.04 0.64
CA ALA A 84 17.77 12.94 1.51
C ALA A 84 17.14 13.03 2.91
N GLU A 85 15.84 12.75 3.04
CA GLU A 85 15.09 12.95 4.28
C GLU A 85 14.88 11.67 5.08
N PHE A 86 14.92 10.51 4.44
CA PHE A 86 14.63 9.26 5.15
C PHE A 86 15.27 8.03 4.51
N GLY A 87 15.33 6.95 5.30
CA GLY A 87 15.58 5.61 4.82
C GLY A 87 14.48 4.69 5.33
N ALA A 88 13.99 3.77 4.52
CA ALA A 88 12.95 2.84 4.91
C ALA A 88 13.23 1.43 4.36
N ALA A 89 12.95 0.42 5.18
CA ALA A 89 12.99 -0.98 4.77
C ALA A 89 11.58 -1.53 4.85
N ILE A 90 11.08 -2.09 3.75
CA ILE A 90 9.72 -2.57 3.64
C ILE A 90 9.68 -4.08 3.83
N SER A 91 8.76 -4.56 4.66
CA SER A 91 8.50 -5.98 4.86
C SER A 91 7.02 -6.28 4.67
N TYR A 92 6.73 -7.35 3.93
CA TYR A 92 5.37 -7.86 3.80
C TYR A 92 4.89 -8.38 5.16
N LEU A 93 3.68 -8.04 5.53
CA LEU A 93 3.12 -8.44 6.81
C LEU A 93 1.98 -9.46 6.65
N SER A 94 0.97 -9.12 5.86
CA SER A 94 -0.20 -10.00 5.70
C SER A 94 -1.05 -9.59 4.51
N SER A 95 -1.91 -10.52 4.07
CA SER A 95 -3.00 -10.22 3.15
C SER A 95 -4.24 -10.98 3.61
N GLN A 96 -5.42 -10.40 3.42
CA GLN A 96 -6.67 -11.00 3.85
C GLN A 96 -7.86 -10.45 3.09
N LYS A 97 -8.93 -11.25 3.04
CA LYS A 97 -10.22 -10.77 2.54
C LYS A 97 -10.83 -9.85 3.56
N VAL A 98 -11.45 -8.77 3.09
CA VAL A 98 -12.19 -7.83 3.95
C VAL A 98 -13.62 -7.77 3.44
N PRO A 99 -14.62 -8.05 4.30
CA PRO A 99 -16.02 -7.90 3.89
C PRO A 99 -16.34 -6.45 3.53
N ASP A 100 -17.19 -6.28 2.52
CA ASP A 100 -17.69 -4.98 2.12
C ASP A 100 -19.19 -4.97 2.33
N SER A 101 -19.77 -3.80 2.61
CA SER A 101 -21.21 -3.64 2.78
C SER A 101 -21.98 -3.90 1.49
N ASP A 102 -21.35 -3.68 0.33
CA ASP A 102 -21.92 -4.03 -0.98
C ASP A 102 -21.56 -5.47 -1.32
N PRO A 103 -22.53 -6.38 -1.47
CA PRO A 103 -22.23 -7.79 -1.76
C PRO A 103 -21.58 -8.02 -3.13
N ASN A 104 -21.64 -7.04 -4.03
CA ASN A 104 -21.00 -7.14 -5.34
C ASN A 104 -19.53 -6.76 -5.31
N ILE A 105 -19.05 -6.14 -4.24
CA ILE A 105 -17.67 -5.74 -4.10
C ILE A 105 -16.84 -6.83 -3.46
N ARG A 106 -15.68 -7.08 -4.05
CA ARG A 106 -14.65 -7.96 -3.51
C ARG A 106 -13.48 -7.10 -3.10
N ARG A 107 -13.11 -7.19 -1.84
CA ARG A 107 -12.04 -6.37 -1.27
C ARG A 107 -11.03 -7.26 -0.60
N LYS A 108 -9.75 -7.02 -0.90
CA LYS A 108 -8.64 -7.66 -0.18
C LYS A 108 -7.71 -6.58 0.34
N GLU A 109 -7.13 -6.84 1.50
CA GLU A 109 -6.23 -5.92 2.16
C GLU A 109 -4.84 -6.54 2.24
N VAL A 110 -3.83 -5.76 1.87
CA VAL A 110 -2.43 -6.14 1.97
C VAL A 110 -1.75 -5.16 2.90
N ARG A 111 -0.97 -5.66 3.85
CA ARG A 111 -0.25 -4.83 4.80
C ARG A 111 1.24 -5.04 4.69
N PHE A 112 1.95 -3.92 4.73
CA PHE A 112 3.41 -3.88 4.81
C PHE A 112 3.81 -3.03 5.99
N ILE A 113 4.93 -3.37 6.60
CA ILE A 113 5.52 -2.52 7.62
C ILE A 113 6.78 -1.88 7.04
N LEU A 114 6.90 -0.56 7.23
CA LEU A 114 8.05 0.22 6.81
C LEU A 114 8.82 0.63 8.05
N ARG A 115 9.98 0.02 8.27
CA ARG A 115 10.88 0.45 9.32
C ARG A 115 11.63 1.65 8.82
N THR A 116 11.24 2.81 9.29
CA THR A 116 11.66 4.09 8.74
C THR A 116 12.51 4.86 9.73
N TYR A 117 13.57 5.45 9.21
CA TYR A 117 14.45 6.33 9.94
C TYR A 117 14.50 7.66 9.22
N PHE A 118 14.08 8.74 9.90
CA PHE A 118 14.13 10.08 9.33
C PHE A 118 15.48 10.72 9.64
N LYS A 119 16.14 11.20 8.61
CA LYS A 119 17.44 11.86 8.71
C LYS A 119 17.25 13.28 9.23
N GLN A 120 18.19 13.74 10.02
CA GLN A 120 18.17 15.08 10.56
C GLN A 120 19.07 16.00 9.74
#